data_36293aad9fa143b3dcdc7d0cbfbac392
#
_entry.id   36293aad9fa143b3dcdc7d0cbfbac392
#
_cell.length_a   1.000
_cell.length_b   1.000
_cell.length_c   1.000
_cell.angle_alpha   90.00
_cell.angle_beta   90.00
_cell.angle_gamma   90.00
#
_symmetry.space_group_name_H-M   'P 1'
#
loop_
_entity.id
_entity.type
_entity.pdbx_description
1 polymer ?
#
loop_
_entity_poly.entity_id
_entity_poly.type
_entity_poly.pdbx_seq_one_letter_code
_entity_poly.pdbx_strand_id
1 'polypeptide(L)'
;MRSLNLLSLLIVISSTAVAEDWPEFRGPTHQGQAASVGLPTEWSPAVNKNILWKSELPGIGWSSPVVVGDRVYLTTSVPVGGEEKPVVDRSLRALCVAAADGNVIWDKEVFAQKADTPSIHRKNSHASPTPIFENAKLYVHYGHEGTACLNAADGSIVWSTHEFAYAPVHGAGGSPVIEGDLLIFNADAQANPAVIALDKATGKQRWKFMRVSDAKKKFSFCTPLVIDVNGKRQLITPGSGVINALDPATGTEIWKARYGEGYSVVPRPIFAHGLIFLSTGYDKPIAMAIRADGTGDVTDTHVAWTIEK
;
A
#
# COMPACT_ATOMS: atom_id res chain seq x y z
N MET A 1 52.51 -42.02 32.10
CA MET A 1 51.29 -41.83 31.28
C MET A 1 50.62 -40.56 31.75
N ARG A 2 50.68 -39.45 30.95
CA ARG A 2 50.04 -38.19 31.26
C ARG A 2 48.78 -38.11 30.38
N SER A 3 47.57 -38.14 30.98
CA SER A 3 46.30 -37.98 30.30
C SER A 3 46.12 -36.51 29.90
N LEU A 4 46.00 -36.24 28.59
CA LEU A 4 45.64 -34.97 28.05
C LEU A 4 44.09 -34.84 28.09
N ASN A 5 43.56 -33.98 28.93
CA ASN A 5 42.17 -33.60 28.92
C ASN A 5 41.94 -32.58 27.79
N LEU A 6 41.28 -33.00 26.70
CA LEU A 6 40.77 -32.10 25.67
C LEU A 6 39.53 -31.40 26.18
N LEU A 7 39.62 -30.10 26.44
CA LEU A 7 38.49 -29.26 26.76
C LEU A 7 37.84 -28.82 25.43
N SER A 8 36.68 -29.43 25.07
CA SER A 8 35.91 -29.05 23.90
C SER A 8 35.18 -27.74 24.19
N LEU A 9 35.61 -26.66 23.56
CA LEU A 9 34.96 -25.36 23.61
C LEU A 9 33.71 -25.39 22.70
N LEU A 10 32.52 -25.47 23.28
CA LEU A 10 31.25 -25.33 22.53
C LEU A 10 31.04 -23.84 22.22
N ILE A 11 31.31 -23.44 20.98
CA ILE A 11 30.94 -22.09 20.49
C ILE A 11 29.44 -22.11 20.19
N VAL A 12 28.64 -21.56 21.08
CA VAL A 12 27.21 -21.26 20.81
C VAL A 12 27.15 -20.04 19.90
N ILE A 13 26.98 -20.27 18.60
CA ILE A 13 26.68 -19.21 17.65
C ILE A 13 25.22 -18.82 17.90
N SER A 14 25.01 -17.77 18.69
CA SER A 14 23.70 -17.11 18.75
C SER A 14 23.43 -16.46 17.39
N SER A 15 22.65 -17.13 16.53
CA SER A 15 22.07 -16.48 15.38
C SER A 15 21.06 -15.46 15.89
N THR A 16 21.41 -14.18 15.86
CA THR A 16 20.45 -13.11 15.99
C THR A 16 19.51 -13.23 14.80
N ALA A 17 18.27 -13.64 15.04
CA ALA A 17 17.23 -13.57 14.01
C ALA A 17 17.09 -12.10 13.65
N VAL A 18 17.59 -11.71 12.48
CA VAL A 18 17.31 -10.40 11.90
C VAL A 18 15.84 -10.43 11.48
N ALA A 19 15.03 -9.56 12.03
CA ALA A 19 13.64 -9.42 11.61
C ALA A 19 13.61 -9.07 10.11
N GLU A 20 12.70 -9.69 9.37
CA GLU A 20 12.51 -9.39 7.96
C GLU A 20 11.99 -7.95 7.80
N ASP A 21 12.56 -7.19 6.88
CA ASP A 21 12.07 -5.88 6.53
C ASP A 21 10.66 -5.97 5.93
N TRP A 22 9.81 -4.98 6.27
CA TRP A 22 8.44 -4.85 5.78
C TRP A 22 8.25 -3.51 5.05
N PRO A 23 8.80 -3.38 3.81
CA PRO A 23 9.06 -2.09 3.18
C PRO A 23 7.83 -1.42 2.55
N GLU A 24 6.68 -2.11 2.48
CA GLU A 24 5.46 -1.61 1.86
C GLU A 24 4.20 -2.32 2.36
N PHE A 25 3.04 -1.93 1.83
CA PHE A 25 1.75 -2.57 2.12
C PHE A 25 1.78 -4.06 1.76
N ARG A 26 1.56 -4.92 2.77
CA ARG A 26 1.65 -6.38 2.73
C ARG A 26 3.06 -6.93 2.52
N GLY A 27 4.09 -6.14 2.81
CA GLY A 27 5.48 -6.57 2.95
C GLY A 27 6.16 -7.03 1.66
N PRO A 28 7.32 -7.69 1.78
CA PRO A 28 8.22 -7.97 0.65
C PRO A 28 7.63 -8.90 -0.42
N THR A 29 6.65 -9.72 -0.04
CA THR A 29 5.95 -10.60 -1.00
C THR A 29 4.76 -9.91 -1.67
N HIS A 30 4.42 -8.68 -1.26
CA HIS A 30 3.21 -7.96 -1.65
C HIS A 30 1.89 -8.66 -1.29
N GLN A 31 1.95 -9.80 -0.60
CA GLN A 31 0.81 -10.67 -0.31
C GLN A 31 0.58 -10.93 1.20
N GLY A 32 1.34 -10.27 2.07
CA GLY A 32 1.16 -10.37 3.53
C GLY A 32 1.76 -11.64 4.14
N GLN A 33 2.78 -12.21 3.50
CA GLN A 33 3.50 -13.36 3.99
C GLN A 33 4.85 -12.91 4.56
N ALA A 34 5.19 -13.39 5.75
CA ALA A 34 6.49 -13.19 6.38
C ALA A 34 7.21 -14.53 6.54
N ALA A 35 8.53 -14.53 6.37
CA ALA A 35 9.37 -15.69 6.65
C ALA A 35 9.63 -15.89 8.15
N SER A 36 9.27 -14.92 8.99
CA SER A 36 9.50 -14.93 10.42
C SER A 36 8.79 -16.09 11.12
N VAL A 37 9.48 -16.78 12.02
CA VAL A 37 8.96 -17.89 12.82
C VAL A 37 8.93 -17.51 14.30
N GLY A 38 8.13 -18.21 15.11
CA GLY A 38 8.07 -17.99 16.56
C GLY A 38 7.37 -16.69 16.95
N LEU A 39 6.53 -16.14 16.08
CA LEU A 39 5.78 -14.93 16.37
C LEU A 39 4.81 -15.16 17.54
N PRO A 40 4.60 -14.17 18.43
CA PRO A 40 3.63 -14.28 19.50
C PRO A 40 2.21 -14.40 18.92
N THR A 41 1.46 -15.38 19.42
CA THR A 41 0.03 -15.58 19.06
C THR A 41 -0.92 -14.88 20.00
N GLU A 42 -0.40 -14.32 21.09
CA GLU A 42 -1.17 -13.58 22.08
C GLU A 42 -0.45 -12.28 22.46
N TRP A 43 -1.19 -11.19 22.58
CA TRP A 43 -0.70 -9.91 23.10
C TRP A 43 -1.81 -9.23 23.91
N SER A 44 -1.42 -8.42 24.89
CA SER A 44 -2.35 -7.66 25.70
C SER A 44 -1.75 -6.33 26.17
N PRO A 45 -2.30 -5.20 25.74
CA PRO A 45 -1.87 -3.89 26.23
C PRO A 45 -2.16 -3.67 27.74
N ALA A 46 -3.22 -4.33 28.27
CA ALA A 46 -3.61 -4.16 29.66
C ALA A 46 -2.59 -4.71 30.68
N VAL A 47 -1.83 -5.74 30.26
CA VAL A 47 -0.80 -6.39 31.09
C VAL A 47 0.57 -6.41 30.45
N ASN A 48 0.78 -5.60 29.39
CA ASN A 48 2.00 -5.53 28.60
C ASN A 48 2.52 -6.88 28.07
N LYS A 49 1.60 -7.85 27.85
CA LYS A 49 2.00 -9.16 27.34
C LYS A 49 2.43 -9.05 25.89
N ASN A 50 3.68 -9.40 25.60
CA ASN A 50 4.28 -9.30 24.26
C ASN A 50 4.19 -7.90 23.62
N ILE A 51 4.15 -6.85 24.43
CA ILE A 51 4.24 -5.45 24.01
C ILE A 51 5.62 -4.92 24.47
N LEU A 52 6.47 -4.55 23.50
CA LEU A 52 7.79 -4.01 23.78
C LEU A 52 7.68 -2.55 24.25
N TRP A 53 6.92 -1.74 23.49
CA TRP A 53 6.66 -0.33 23.79
C TRP A 53 5.31 0.10 23.21
N LYS A 54 4.87 1.29 23.62
CA LYS A 54 3.69 1.96 23.11
C LYS A 54 4.00 3.45 23.04
N SER A 55 3.84 4.06 21.88
CA SER A 55 4.05 5.50 21.66
C SER A 55 2.79 6.17 21.15
N GLU A 56 2.52 7.37 21.62
CA GLU A 56 1.49 8.24 21.08
C GLU A 56 2.07 9.01 19.91
N LEU A 57 1.37 8.98 18.77
CA LEU A 57 1.74 9.70 17.56
C LEU A 57 0.73 10.81 17.28
N PRO A 58 1.15 11.94 16.68
CA PRO A 58 0.24 13.04 16.38
C PRO A 58 -0.77 12.67 15.29
N GLY A 59 -2.03 13.12 15.45
CA GLY A 59 -3.07 13.03 14.43
C GLY A 59 -3.67 11.64 14.22
N ILE A 60 -4.21 11.40 13.04
CA ILE A 60 -4.92 10.18 12.66
C ILE A 60 -4.36 9.66 11.33
N GLY A 61 -4.04 8.36 11.27
CA GLY A 61 -3.57 7.66 10.07
C GLY A 61 -4.04 6.22 10.05
N TRP A 62 -4.34 5.69 8.86
CA TRP A 62 -4.71 4.30 8.62
C TRP A 62 -3.65 3.56 7.80
N SER A 63 -2.50 4.19 7.53
CA SER A 63 -1.38 3.52 6.87
C SER A 63 -0.88 2.35 7.71
N SER A 64 -0.51 1.26 7.04
CA SER A 64 0.24 0.20 7.72
C SER A 64 1.64 0.71 8.08
N PRO A 65 2.22 0.27 9.21
CA PRO A 65 3.61 0.58 9.49
C PRO A 65 4.53 -0.11 8.46
N VAL A 66 5.51 0.63 7.98
CA VAL A 66 6.63 0.15 7.16
C VAL A 66 7.84 0.02 8.05
N VAL A 67 8.43 -1.17 8.13
CA VAL A 67 9.54 -1.48 9.03
C VAL A 67 10.77 -1.85 8.20
N VAL A 68 11.85 -1.10 8.36
CA VAL A 68 13.12 -1.37 7.67
C VAL A 68 14.28 -1.14 8.63
N GLY A 69 15.04 -2.19 8.90
CA GLY A 69 16.10 -2.17 9.90
C GLY A 69 15.58 -1.76 11.27
N ASP A 70 16.12 -0.70 11.82
CA ASP A 70 15.79 -0.14 13.14
C ASP A 70 14.72 0.97 13.11
N ARG A 71 14.01 1.14 11.99
CA ARG A 71 13.08 2.25 11.75
C ARG A 71 11.68 1.79 11.35
N VAL A 72 10.69 2.53 11.83
CA VAL A 72 9.27 2.37 11.47
C VAL A 72 8.80 3.67 10.82
N TYR A 73 8.22 3.59 9.62
CA TYR A 73 7.70 4.73 8.87
C TYR A 73 6.19 4.66 8.79
N LEU A 74 5.54 5.80 8.96
CA LEU A 74 4.09 5.96 8.99
C LEU A 74 3.68 7.26 8.33
N THR A 75 2.41 7.37 7.95
CA THR A 75 1.77 8.62 7.55
C THR A 75 0.65 9.00 8.52
N THR A 76 0.46 10.29 8.73
CA THR A 76 -0.60 10.82 9.59
C THR A 76 -1.15 12.14 9.07
N SER A 77 -2.34 12.49 9.52
CA SER A 77 -3.02 13.76 9.26
C SER A 77 -3.31 14.45 10.58
N VAL A 78 -2.72 15.61 10.79
CA VAL A 78 -2.82 16.39 12.01
C VAL A 78 -3.68 17.63 11.77
N PRO A 79 -4.77 17.86 12.54
CA PRO A 79 -5.55 19.08 12.40
C PRO A 79 -4.74 20.29 12.82
N VAL A 80 -4.80 21.38 12.04
CA VAL A 80 -4.16 22.64 12.40
C VAL A 80 -4.91 23.24 13.60
N GLY A 81 -4.16 23.62 14.65
CA GLY A 81 -4.74 24.07 15.92
C GLY A 81 -5.01 22.95 16.91
N GLY A 82 -4.71 21.69 16.57
CA GLY A 82 -4.71 20.55 17.51
C GLY A 82 -6.07 19.91 17.79
N GLU A 83 -7.17 20.53 17.38
CA GLU A 83 -8.52 20.00 17.60
C GLU A 83 -9.11 19.38 16.34
N GLU A 84 -9.65 18.17 16.46
CA GLU A 84 -10.38 17.51 15.38
C GLU A 84 -11.75 18.18 15.20
N LYS A 85 -11.99 18.70 14.00
CA LYS A 85 -13.25 19.34 13.58
C LYS A 85 -13.70 18.81 12.23
N PRO A 86 -15.00 18.81 11.93
CA PRO A 86 -15.50 18.35 10.62
C PRO A 86 -14.91 19.10 9.43
N VAL A 87 -14.56 20.39 9.63
CA VAL A 87 -13.95 21.25 8.61
C VAL A 87 -12.75 21.93 9.28
N VAL A 88 -11.54 21.51 8.94
CA VAL A 88 -10.29 22.02 9.52
C VAL A 88 -9.14 21.84 8.52
N ASP A 89 -8.25 22.83 8.45
CA ASP A 89 -6.97 22.69 7.73
C ASP A 89 -6.16 21.58 8.39
N ARG A 90 -5.40 20.82 7.60
CA ARG A 90 -4.59 19.70 8.09
C ARG A 90 -3.16 19.77 7.60
N SER A 91 -2.28 19.29 8.44
CA SER A 91 -0.91 18.93 8.09
C SER A 91 -0.84 17.45 7.77
N LEU A 92 -0.56 17.08 6.52
CA LEU A 92 -0.34 15.70 6.09
C LEU A 92 1.15 15.39 6.27
N ARG A 93 1.45 14.43 7.14
CA ARG A 93 2.80 14.23 7.68
C ARG A 93 3.29 12.82 7.48
N ALA A 94 4.60 12.70 7.26
CA ALA A 94 5.32 11.44 7.34
C ALA A 94 6.17 11.43 8.63
N LEU A 95 6.24 10.26 9.28
CA LEU A 95 6.98 10.06 10.51
C LEU A 95 7.96 8.91 10.39
N CYS A 96 9.08 9.02 11.09
CA CYS A 96 10.00 7.93 11.36
C CYS A 96 10.12 7.74 12.87
N VAL A 97 9.96 6.50 13.31
CA VAL A 97 10.00 6.10 14.71
C VAL A 97 11.07 5.03 14.88
N ALA A 98 11.81 5.05 15.99
CA ALA A 98 12.76 4.01 16.32
C ALA A 98 12.05 2.71 16.67
N ALA A 99 12.41 1.60 16.04
CA ALA A 99 11.79 0.30 16.29
C ALA A 99 12.11 -0.24 17.71
N ALA A 100 13.20 0.20 18.31
CA ALA A 100 13.65 -0.28 19.61
C ALA A 100 12.78 0.24 20.78
N ASP A 101 12.32 1.48 20.72
CA ASP A 101 11.71 2.17 21.88
C ASP A 101 10.49 3.03 21.52
N GLY A 102 10.17 3.17 20.24
CA GLY A 102 9.03 3.96 19.78
C GLY A 102 9.25 5.48 19.79
N ASN A 103 10.47 5.96 20.00
CA ASN A 103 10.77 7.39 19.95
C ASN A 103 10.70 7.93 18.52
N VAL A 104 10.11 9.12 18.37
CA VAL A 104 10.04 9.79 17.06
C VAL A 104 11.44 10.31 16.69
N ILE A 105 11.99 9.81 15.58
CA ILE A 105 13.28 10.23 15.02
C ILE A 105 13.09 11.53 14.23
N TRP A 106 12.06 11.57 13.36
CA TRP A 106 11.66 12.76 12.64
C TRP A 106 10.16 12.73 12.34
N ASP A 107 9.58 13.92 12.21
CA ASP A 107 8.19 14.19 11.87
C ASP A 107 8.15 15.37 10.91
N LYS A 108 7.69 15.15 9.67
CA LYS A 108 7.74 16.13 8.57
C LYS A 108 6.38 16.36 7.96
N GLU A 109 5.97 17.61 7.86
CA GLU A 109 4.86 17.99 6.99
C GLU A 109 5.28 17.79 5.54
N VAL A 110 4.44 17.06 4.78
CA VAL A 110 4.62 16.80 3.35
C VAL A 110 3.71 17.71 2.53
N PHE A 111 2.44 17.82 2.97
CA PHE A 111 1.44 18.68 2.33
C PHE A 111 0.59 19.39 3.38
N ALA A 112 0.21 20.63 3.06
CA ALA A 112 -0.82 21.36 3.79
C ALA A 112 -2.17 21.18 3.07
N GLN A 113 -3.12 20.53 3.72
CA GLN A 113 -4.46 20.31 3.20
C GLN A 113 -5.40 21.39 3.69
N LYS A 114 -6.19 21.97 2.81
CA LYS A 114 -7.18 22.99 3.15
C LYS A 114 -8.50 22.39 3.63
N ALA A 115 -9.21 23.14 4.46
CA ALA A 115 -10.47 22.73 5.04
C ALA A 115 -11.60 22.50 4.02
N ASP A 116 -11.51 23.12 2.84
CA ASP A 116 -12.44 22.99 1.72
C ASP A 116 -12.14 21.81 0.78
N THR A 117 -11.16 20.97 1.13
CA THR A 117 -10.88 19.73 0.41
C THR A 117 -12.10 18.80 0.39
N PRO A 118 -12.23 17.91 -0.61
CA PRO A 118 -13.32 16.93 -0.64
C PRO A 118 -13.43 16.12 0.66
N SER A 119 -14.65 15.99 1.17
CA SER A 119 -14.91 15.23 2.39
C SER A 119 -14.54 13.75 2.24
N ILE A 120 -14.06 13.16 3.31
CA ILE A 120 -13.78 11.73 3.38
C ILE A 120 -14.88 10.97 4.12
N HIS A 121 -14.95 9.67 3.92
CA HIS A 121 -15.86 8.83 4.68
C HIS A 121 -15.38 8.73 6.15
N ARG A 122 -16.31 8.74 7.11
CA ARG A 122 -16.00 8.66 8.57
C ARG A 122 -15.15 7.46 9.01
N LYS A 123 -15.09 6.40 8.20
CA LYS A 123 -14.24 5.22 8.41
C LYS A 123 -12.89 5.32 7.70
N ASN A 124 -12.56 6.48 7.12
CA ASN A 124 -11.30 6.70 6.45
C ASN A 124 -10.48 7.77 7.18
N SER A 125 -9.22 7.92 6.80
CA SER A 125 -8.36 9.02 7.23
C SER A 125 -7.78 9.73 5.99
N HIS A 126 -7.26 10.96 6.17
CA HIS A 126 -6.56 11.67 5.11
C HIS A 126 -5.15 11.12 4.86
N ALA A 127 -4.71 10.12 5.66
CA ALA A 127 -3.40 9.46 5.57
C ALA A 127 -3.57 7.93 5.63
N SER A 128 -4.38 7.37 4.73
CA SER A 128 -4.66 5.93 4.66
C SER A 128 -3.72 5.14 3.76
N PRO A 129 -3.22 5.65 2.62
CA PRO A 129 -2.23 4.93 1.82
C PRO A 129 -0.95 4.67 2.61
N THR A 130 -0.46 3.44 2.51
CA THR A 130 0.79 3.00 3.15
C THR A 130 1.99 3.52 2.34
N PRO A 131 3.02 4.07 2.99
CA PRO A 131 4.25 4.47 2.32
C PRO A 131 5.03 3.27 1.79
N ILE A 132 6.01 3.53 0.91
CA ILE A 132 6.97 2.53 0.43
C ILE A 132 8.38 3.01 0.77
N PHE A 133 9.19 2.11 1.34
CA PHE A 133 10.61 2.34 1.50
C PHE A 133 11.39 1.58 0.41
N GLU A 134 12.24 2.28 -0.33
CA GLU A 134 13.17 1.69 -1.28
C GLU A 134 14.43 2.53 -1.41
N ASN A 135 15.61 1.91 -1.32
CA ASN A 135 16.91 2.56 -1.56
C ASN A 135 17.10 3.88 -0.79
N ALA A 136 16.84 3.87 0.53
CA ALA A 136 16.92 5.03 1.41
C ALA A 136 15.96 6.19 1.04
N LYS A 137 14.93 5.90 0.25
CA LYS A 137 13.83 6.81 -0.07
C LYS A 137 12.53 6.29 0.54
N LEU A 138 11.67 7.25 0.92
CA LEU A 138 10.32 6.98 1.39
C LEU A 138 9.35 7.66 0.42
N TYR A 139 8.52 6.86 -0.25
CA TYR A 139 7.48 7.34 -1.15
C TYR A 139 6.16 7.39 -0.39
N VAL A 140 5.51 8.54 -0.38
CA VAL A 140 4.25 8.77 0.32
C VAL A 140 3.18 9.30 -0.64
N HIS A 141 1.95 8.85 -0.46
CA HIS A 141 0.81 9.19 -1.30
C HIS A 141 -0.38 9.59 -0.42
N TYR A 142 -0.94 10.77 -0.65
CA TYR A 142 -2.10 11.29 0.06
C TYR A 142 -3.30 11.48 -0.88
N GLY A 143 -3.40 10.59 -1.88
CA GLY A 143 -4.48 10.64 -2.86
C GLY A 143 -4.43 11.92 -3.69
N HIS A 144 -5.55 12.63 -3.71
CA HIS A 144 -5.70 13.87 -4.48
C HIS A 144 -4.85 15.03 -3.96
N GLU A 145 -4.37 14.98 -2.73
CA GLU A 145 -3.50 16.02 -2.17
C GLU A 145 -2.08 15.95 -2.70
N GLY A 146 -1.63 14.77 -3.14
CA GLY A 146 -0.34 14.66 -3.79
C GLY A 146 0.43 13.39 -3.46
N THR A 147 1.59 13.32 -4.10
CA THR A 147 2.57 12.24 -3.95
C THR A 147 3.96 12.86 -3.78
N ALA A 148 4.78 12.30 -2.90
CA ALA A 148 6.12 12.79 -2.65
C ALA A 148 7.13 11.66 -2.43
N CYS A 149 8.39 11.97 -2.69
CA CYS A 149 9.55 11.18 -2.31
C CYS A 149 10.35 11.94 -1.27
N LEU A 150 10.67 11.30 -0.16
CA LEU A 150 11.47 11.85 0.92
C LEU A 150 12.77 11.08 1.08
N ASN A 151 13.78 11.70 1.64
CA ASN A 151 14.94 11.02 2.16
C ASN A 151 14.54 10.32 3.46
N ALA A 152 14.67 9.01 3.53
CA ALA A 152 14.25 8.23 4.69
C ALA A 152 15.07 8.51 5.95
N ALA A 153 16.29 9.06 5.81
CA ALA A 153 17.15 9.36 6.95
C ALA A 153 16.64 10.51 7.82
N ASP A 154 16.08 11.56 7.19
CA ASP A 154 15.74 12.82 7.86
C ASP A 154 14.38 13.40 7.46
N GLY A 155 13.64 12.75 6.54
CA GLY A 155 12.34 13.19 6.06
C GLY A 155 12.39 14.40 5.11
N SER A 156 13.57 14.83 4.63
CA SER A 156 13.67 15.93 3.67
C SER A 156 13.03 15.55 2.33
N ILE A 157 12.26 16.47 1.75
CA ILE A 157 11.55 16.23 0.48
C ILE A 157 12.56 16.25 -0.67
N VAL A 158 12.60 15.16 -1.44
CA VAL A 158 13.38 15.04 -2.67
C VAL A 158 12.61 15.60 -3.85
N TRP A 159 11.34 15.22 -3.97
CA TRP A 159 10.38 15.79 -4.88
C TRP A 159 8.96 15.64 -4.33
N SER A 160 8.05 16.50 -4.77
CA SER A 160 6.62 16.39 -4.52
C SER A 160 5.82 16.87 -5.74
N THR A 161 4.61 16.33 -5.92
CA THR A 161 3.72 16.70 -7.01
C THR A 161 2.26 16.70 -6.57
N HIS A 162 1.48 17.67 -7.08
CA HIS A 162 0.02 17.80 -6.96
C HIS A 162 -0.69 17.64 -8.31
N GLU A 163 0.06 17.31 -9.38
CA GLU A 163 -0.46 17.34 -10.77
C GLU A 163 -1.55 16.29 -11.04
N PHE A 164 -1.68 15.29 -10.16
CA PHE A 164 -2.56 14.14 -10.37
C PHE A 164 -3.78 14.17 -9.44
N ALA A 165 -4.25 15.36 -9.13
CA ALA A 165 -5.46 15.55 -8.36
C ALA A 165 -6.66 14.89 -9.05
N TYR A 166 -7.45 14.18 -8.28
CA TYR A 166 -8.71 13.59 -8.68
C TYR A 166 -9.73 13.81 -7.56
N ALA A 167 -11.02 13.74 -7.84
CA ALA A 167 -12.07 13.90 -6.83
C ALA A 167 -12.42 12.55 -6.18
N PRO A 168 -11.80 12.19 -5.05
CA PRO A 168 -12.10 10.93 -4.38
C PRO A 168 -13.51 11.02 -3.77
N VAL A 169 -14.27 9.92 -3.83
CA VAL A 169 -15.64 9.89 -3.27
C VAL A 169 -15.61 9.75 -1.75
N HIS A 170 -14.66 9.03 -1.20
CA HIS A 170 -14.55 8.71 0.24
C HIS A 170 -13.13 8.93 0.79
N GLY A 171 -12.29 9.68 0.09
CA GLY A 171 -10.88 9.85 0.39
C GLY A 171 -9.99 8.79 -0.29
N ALA A 172 -8.68 8.92 -0.13
CA ALA A 172 -7.73 7.95 -0.65
C ALA A 172 -7.68 6.69 0.22
N GLY A 173 -7.44 5.52 -0.39
CA GLY A 173 -7.33 4.26 0.33
C GLY A 173 -6.29 3.31 -0.27
N GLY A 174 -6.17 3.27 -1.59
CA GLY A 174 -5.17 2.45 -2.28
C GLY A 174 -3.75 2.97 -2.06
N SER A 175 -2.85 2.07 -1.70
CA SER A 175 -1.41 2.38 -1.58
C SER A 175 -0.75 2.33 -2.95
N PRO A 176 0.36 3.05 -3.17
CA PRO A 176 1.16 2.89 -4.36
C PRO A 176 1.92 1.56 -4.37
N VAL A 177 2.48 1.20 -5.51
CA VAL A 177 3.44 0.11 -5.69
C VAL A 177 4.63 0.60 -6.52
N ILE A 178 5.80 -0.04 -6.35
CA ILE A 178 6.97 0.22 -7.19
C ILE A 178 7.19 -0.97 -8.12
N GLU A 179 7.46 -0.68 -9.39
CA GLU A 179 7.95 -1.65 -10.36
C GLU A 179 9.03 -1.00 -11.24
N GLY A 180 10.24 -1.52 -11.17
CA GLY A 180 11.40 -0.92 -11.83
C GLY A 180 11.60 0.54 -11.39
N ASP A 181 11.57 1.47 -12.35
CA ASP A 181 11.72 2.91 -12.11
C ASP A 181 10.38 3.65 -11.93
N LEU A 182 9.29 2.93 -11.76
CA LEU A 182 7.95 3.48 -11.70
C LEU A 182 7.34 3.37 -10.31
N LEU A 183 6.68 4.45 -9.87
CA LEU A 183 5.75 4.50 -8.75
C LEU A 183 4.33 4.54 -9.33
N ILE A 184 3.52 3.52 -9.03
CA ILE A 184 2.23 3.30 -9.69
C ILE A 184 1.11 3.29 -8.64
N PHE A 185 0.01 3.98 -8.91
CA PHE A 185 -1.17 4.00 -8.03
C PHE A 185 -2.48 4.13 -8.79
N ASN A 186 -3.57 3.72 -8.15
CA ASN A 186 -4.92 3.90 -8.65
C ASN A 186 -5.43 5.30 -8.26
N ALA A 187 -5.97 6.03 -9.24
CA ALA A 187 -6.66 7.29 -9.10
C ALA A 187 -8.13 7.11 -9.50
N ASP A 188 -8.80 6.13 -8.89
CA ASP A 188 -10.16 5.74 -9.22
C ASP A 188 -11.17 6.67 -8.55
N ALA A 189 -11.67 7.64 -9.30
CA ALA A 189 -12.74 8.56 -8.92
C ALA A 189 -14.03 8.25 -9.69
N GLN A 190 -15.14 8.89 -9.31
CA GLN A 190 -16.41 8.76 -10.04
C GLN A 190 -16.29 9.25 -11.48
N ALA A 191 -15.54 10.32 -11.71
CA ALA A 191 -15.19 10.80 -13.04
C ALA A 191 -13.74 10.43 -13.36
N ASN A 192 -13.51 9.93 -14.57
CA ASN A 192 -12.17 9.66 -15.11
C ASN A 192 -11.31 8.72 -14.25
N PRO A 193 -11.81 7.54 -13.84
CA PRO A 193 -10.99 6.59 -13.08
C PRO A 193 -9.76 6.20 -13.89
N ALA A 194 -8.60 6.15 -13.24
CA ALA A 194 -7.34 5.94 -13.92
C ALA A 194 -6.32 5.18 -13.05
N VAL A 195 -5.31 4.63 -13.73
CA VAL A 195 -4.05 4.18 -13.13
C VAL A 195 -2.95 5.10 -13.61
N ILE A 196 -2.11 5.56 -12.70
CA ILE A 196 -1.06 6.52 -13.00
C ILE A 196 0.30 5.95 -12.58
N ALA A 197 1.28 6.08 -13.46
CA ALA A 197 2.67 5.77 -13.16
C ALA A 197 3.54 7.02 -13.26
N LEU A 198 4.32 7.24 -12.21
CA LEU A 198 5.32 8.30 -12.13
C LEU A 198 6.71 7.70 -12.25
N ASP A 199 7.63 8.44 -12.82
CA ASP A 199 9.05 8.20 -12.65
C ASP A 199 9.41 8.39 -11.18
N LYS A 200 9.86 7.34 -10.50
CA LYS A 200 10.10 7.38 -9.06
C LYS A 200 11.24 8.30 -8.63
N ALA A 201 12.15 8.65 -9.54
CA ALA A 201 13.27 9.55 -9.25
C ALA A 201 12.85 11.03 -9.32
N THR A 202 11.84 11.37 -10.13
CA THR A 202 11.49 12.76 -10.44
C THR A 202 10.06 13.15 -10.12
N GLY A 203 9.16 12.19 -9.89
CA GLY A 203 7.72 12.43 -9.71
C GLY A 203 6.95 12.78 -10.98
N LYS A 204 7.60 12.77 -12.15
CA LYS A 204 6.96 13.10 -13.43
C LYS A 204 6.16 11.91 -13.96
N GLN A 205 4.99 12.20 -14.56
CA GLN A 205 4.18 11.16 -15.19
C GLN A 205 4.94 10.47 -16.33
N ARG A 206 4.95 9.15 -16.30
CA ARG A 206 5.48 8.28 -17.36
C ARG A 206 4.34 7.80 -18.26
N TRP A 207 3.25 7.32 -17.65
CA TRP A 207 2.05 6.93 -18.36
C TRP A 207 0.79 7.09 -17.48
N LYS A 208 -0.36 7.10 -18.15
CA LYS A 208 -1.68 7.11 -17.52
C LYS A 208 -2.61 6.19 -18.31
N PHE A 209 -3.23 5.23 -17.65
CA PHE A 209 -4.25 4.36 -18.20
C PHE A 209 -5.63 4.84 -17.75
N MET A 210 -6.51 5.16 -18.69
CA MET A 210 -7.90 5.53 -18.39
C MET A 210 -8.74 4.26 -18.31
N ARG A 211 -9.30 4.00 -17.12
CA ARG A 211 -10.13 2.83 -16.89
C ARG A 211 -11.50 2.98 -17.53
N VAL A 212 -11.91 2.03 -18.36
CA VAL A 212 -13.24 1.96 -18.95
C VAL A 212 -14.08 0.94 -18.19
N SER A 213 -15.12 1.42 -17.51
CA SER A 213 -16.05 0.61 -16.73
C SER A 213 -17.49 1.03 -17.01
N ASP A 214 -18.38 0.02 -17.12
CA ASP A 214 -19.82 0.21 -17.28
C ASP A 214 -20.54 0.37 -15.94
N ALA A 215 -19.83 0.23 -14.81
CA ALA A 215 -20.38 0.41 -13.47
C ALA A 215 -20.90 1.85 -13.27
N LYS A 216 -22.07 1.99 -12.64
CA LYS A 216 -22.66 3.29 -12.31
C LYS A 216 -21.81 4.08 -11.30
N LYS A 217 -21.22 3.39 -10.33
CA LYS A 217 -20.31 3.95 -9.35
C LYS A 217 -18.89 3.50 -9.71
N LYS A 218 -18.01 4.43 -10.07
CA LYS A 218 -16.71 4.13 -10.68
C LYS A 218 -15.51 4.26 -9.73
N PHE A 219 -15.73 4.62 -8.46
CA PHE A 219 -14.66 4.78 -7.49
C PHE A 219 -14.24 3.45 -6.82
N SER A 220 -12.96 3.32 -6.54
CA SER A 220 -12.33 2.16 -5.94
C SER A 220 -11.13 2.59 -5.08
N PHE A 221 -10.67 1.73 -4.16
CA PHE A 221 -9.61 2.02 -3.20
C PHE A 221 -8.54 0.93 -3.18
N CYS A 222 -8.50 0.11 -4.21
CA CYS A 222 -7.62 -1.05 -4.27
C CYS A 222 -6.15 -0.66 -4.44
N THR A 223 -5.27 -1.32 -3.72
CA THR A 223 -3.83 -1.30 -3.99
C THR A 223 -3.54 -2.26 -5.14
N PRO A 224 -2.85 -1.84 -6.22
CA PRO A 224 -2.47 -2.74 -7.30
C PRO A 224 -1.50 -3.83 -6.84
N LEU A 225 -1.41 -4.92 -7.64
CA LEU A 225 -0.47 -6.02 -7.42
C LEU A 225 0.33 -6.26 -8.69
N VAL A 226 1.65 -6.29 -8.59
CA VAL A 226 2.51 -6.73 -9.71
C VAL A 226 2.80 -8.21 -9.57
N ILE A 227 2.58 -8.97 -10.63
CA ILE A 227 2.82 -10.42 -10.70
C ILE A 227 3.72 -10.77 -11.87
N ASP A 228 4.29 -11.97 -11.83
CA ASP A 228 4.97 -12.58 -12.97
C ASP A 228 4.12 -13.74 -13.51
N VAL A 229 3.86 -13.74 -14.81
CA VAL A 229 3.16 -14.82 -15.51
C VAL A 229 4.03 -15.27 -16.67
N ASN A 230 4.70 -16.41 -16.50
CA ASN A 230 5.58 -16.99 -17.52
C ASN A 230 6.69 -16.02 -18.00
N GLY A 231 7.31 -15.28 -17.06
CA GLY A 231 8.36 -14.30 -17.34
C GLY A 231 7.86 -12.96 -17.87
N LYS A 232 6.53 -12.73 -17.88
CA LYS A 232 5.93 -11.44 -18.24
C LYS A 232 5.35 -10.75 -17.02
N ARG A 233 5.81 -9.54 -16.74
CA ARG A 233 5.30 -8.72 -15.63
C ARG A 233 3.91 -8.19 -15.99
N GLN A 234 2.97 -8.27 -15.04
CA GLN A 234 1.63 -7.74 -15.17
C GLN A 234 1.25 -6.95 -13.93
N LEU A 235 0.71 -5.77 -14.11
CA LEU A 235 0.10 -4.95 -13.06
C LEU A 235 -1.39 -5.27 -12.99
N ILE A 236 -1.80 -5.94 -11.94
CA ILE A 236 -3.19 -6.30 -11.67
C ILE A 236 -3.84 -5.17 -10.89
N THR A 237 -4.85 -4.57 -11.49
CA THR A 237 -5.48 -3.36 -10.95
C THR A 237 -7.00 -3.46 -10.97
N PRO A 238 -7.63 -3.96 -9.90
CA PRO A 238 -9.08 -3.94 -9.75
C PRO A 238 -9.62 -2.51 -9.62
N GLY A 239 -10.69 -2.21 -10.37
CA GLY A 239 -11.46 -1.00 -10.24
C GLY A 239 -12.94 -1.35 -10.05
N SER A 240 -13.85 -0.40 -10.16
CA SER A 240 -15.29 -0.67 -10.12
C SER A 240 -15.75 -1.34 -11.40
N GLY A 241 -16.40 -2.50 -11.29
CA GLY A 241 -16.98 -3.25 -12.40
C GLY A 241 -16.00 -3.92 -13.34
N VAL A 242 -14.69 -3.72 -13.17
CA VAL A 242 -13.66 -4.25 -14.05
C VAL A 242 -12.33 -4.41 -13.33
N ILE A 243 -11.63 -5.49 -13.61
CA ILE A 243 -10.20 -5.66 -13.30
C ILE A 243 -9.41 -5.61 -14.60
N ASN A 244 -8.29 -4.89 -14.59
CA ASN A 244 -7.37 -4.81 -15.71
C ASN A 244 -6.02 -5.40 -15.32
N ALA A 245 -5.38 -6.09 -16.25
CA ALA A 245 -3.95 -6.39 -16.22
C ALA A 245 -3.26 -5.50 -17.24
N LEU A 246 -2.29 -4.74 -16.78
CA LEU A 246 -1.52 -3.83 -17.61
C LEU A 246 -0.06 -4.27 -17.69
N ASP A 247 0.61 -3.97 -18.78
CA ASP A 247 2.07 -3.94 -18.81
C ASP A 247 2.54 -2.81 -17.89
N PRO A 248 3.25 -3.08 -16.80
CA PRO A 248 3.62 -2.06 -15.84
C PRO A 248 4.59 -1.01 -16.42
N ALA A 249 5.40 -1.36 -17.42
CA ALA A 249 6.35 -0.45 -18.03
C ALA A 249 5.69 0.62 -18.91
N THR A 250 4.56 0.27 -19.56
CA THR A 250 3.92 1.11 -20.59
C THR A 250 2.49 1.55 -20.24
N GLY A 251 1.84 0.88 -19.29
CA GLY A 251 0.42 1.07 -18.99
C GLY A 251 -0.52 0.46 -20.04
N THR A 252 0.00 -0.32 -21.01
CA THR A 252 -0.81 -0.96 -22.03
C THR A 252 -1.64 -2.10 -21.45
N GLU A 253 -2.94 -2.14 -21.74
CA GLU A 253 -3.82 -3.23 -21.30
C GLU A 253 -3.42 -4.54 -21.97
N ILE A 254 -3.16 -5.57 -21.16
CA ILE A 254 -2.90 -6.95 -21.60
C ILE A 254 -4.23 -7.69 -21.68
N TRP A 255 -5.00 -7.65 -20.61
CA TRP A 255 -6.35 -8.21 -20.52
C TRP A 255 -7.21 -7.48 -19.52
N LYS A 256 -8.52 -7.71 -19.61
CA LYS A 256 -9.50 -7.29 -18.61
C LYS A 256 -10.56 -8.36 -18.40
N ALA A 257 -11.19 -8.35 -17.23
CA ALA A 257 -12.40 -9.08 -16.93
C ALA A 257 -13.43 -8.17 -16.25
N ARG A 258 -14.69 -8.31 -16.63
CA ARG A 258 -15.81 -7.50 -16.11
C ARG A 258 -16.57 -8.28 -15.04
N TYR A 259 -17.10 -7.57 -14.06
CA TYR A 259 -17.92 -8.15 -12.98
C TYR A 259 -19.10 -7.26 -12.57
N GLY A 260 -19.56 -6.41 -13.49
CA GLY A 260 -20.79 -5.63 -13.33
C GLY A 260 -20.65 -4.45 -12.38
N GLU A 261 -21.46 -4.40 -11.30
CA GLU A 261 -21.61 -3.23 -10.44
C GLU A 261 -20.72 -3.23 -9.19
N GLY A 262 -19.81 -4.16 -9.02
CA GLY A 262 -18.92 -4.23 -7.86
C GLY A 262 -18.03 -2.97 -7.76
N TYR A 263 -18.36 -2.05 -6.85
CA TYR A 263 -17.61 -0.83 -6.61
C TYR A 263 -16.97 -0.81 -5.21
N SER A 264 -16.22 0.23 -4.90
CA SER A 264 -15.48 0.35 -3.63
C SER A 264 -14.60 -0.87 -3.35
N VAL A 265 -13.90 -1.36 -4.38
CA VAL A 265 -12.97 -2.48 -4.21
C VAL A 265 -11.83 -2.03 -3.31
N VAL A 266 -11.67 -2.68 -2.17
CA VAL A 266 -10.65 -2.35 -1.16
C VAL A 266 -9.56 -3.41 -1.10
N PRO A 267 -9.88 -4.74 -1.07
CA PRO A 267 -8.86 -5.76 -0.90
C PRO A 267 -7.86 -5.77 -2.06
N ARG A 268 -6.57 -5.76 -1.73
CA ARG A 268 -5.52 -6.04 -2.71
C ARG A 268 -5.74 -7.46 -3.25
N PRO A 269 -5.67 -7.70 -4.57
CA PRO A 269 -5.77 -9.04 -5.13
C PRO A 269 -4.64 -9.93 -4.61
N ILE A 270 -4.88 -11.25 -4.63
CA ILE A 270 -3.89 -12.28 -4.29
C ILE A 270 -3.61 -13.07 -5.56
N PHE A 271 -2.35 -13.42 -5.79
CA PHE A 271 -1.94 -14.29 -6.90
C PHE A 271 -1.36 -15.59 -6.35
N ALA A 272 -1.98 -16.71 -6.70
CA ALA A 272 -1.49 -18.05 -6.37
C ALA A 272 -2.01 -19.07 -7.38
N HIS A 273 -1.23 -20.11 -7.65
CA HIS A 273 -1.61 -21.22 -8.53
C HIS A 273 -2.06 -20.79 -9.95
N GLY A 274 -1.47 -19.70 -10.49
CA GLY A 274 -1.84 -19.14 -11.78
C GLY A 274 -3.18 -18.38 -11.78
N LEU A 275 -3.81 -18.20 -10.61
CA LEU A 275 -5.07 -17.53 -10.45
C LEU A 275 -4.90 -16.21 -9.68
N ILE A 276 -5.66 -15.21 -10.07
CA ILE A 276 -5.86 -13.96 -9.36
C ILE A 276 -7.17 -14.07 -8.59
N PHE A 277 -7.09 -13.96 -7.26
CA PHE A 277 -8.25 -13.91 -6.39
C PHE A 277 -8.55 -12.47 -6.05
N LEU A 278 -9.79 -12.05 -6.26
CA LEU A 278 -10.27 -10.74 -5.88
C LEU A 278 -11.62 -10.81 -5.19
N SER A 279 -11.90 -9.82 -4.35
CA SER A 279 -13.21 -9.58 -3.77
C SER A 279 -13.60 -8.15 -4.05
N THR A 280 -14.81 -7.94 -4.54
CA THR A 280 -15.38 -6.59 -4.68
C THR A 280 -16.07 -6.19 -3.37
N GLY A 281 -16.34 -4.91 -3.17
CA GLY A 281 -17.22 -4.37 -2.14
C GLY A 281 -18.42 -3.84 -2.90
N TYR A 282 -19.21 -3.26 -2.48
CA TYR A 282 -20.28 -2.77 -1.66
C TYR A 282 -21.59 -2.99 -2.42
N ASP A 283 -22.74 -3.10 -1.77
CA ASP A 283 -24.08 -3.44 -2.28
C ASP A 283 -24.21 -4.89 -2.83
N LYS A 284 -23.37 -5.29 -3.77
CA LYS A 284 -23.35 -6.66 -4.35
C LYS A 284 -21.91 -7.17 -4.38
N PRO A 285 -21.38 -7.60 -3.23
CA PRO A 285 -20.03 -8.12 -3.18
C PRO A 285 -19.94 -9.47 -3.89
N ILE A 286 -18.88 -9.64 -4.68
CA ILE A 286 -18.51 -10.90 -5.28
C ILE A 286 -17.08 -11.29 -4.87
N ALA A 287 -16.82 -12.57 -4.79
CA ALA A 287 -15.47 -13.11 -4.82
C ALA A 287 -15.28 -13.88 -6.11
N MET A 288 -14.12 -13.74 -6.76
CA MET A 288 -13.84 -14.45 -8.01
C MET A 288 -12.38 -14.83 -8.14
N ALA A 289 -12.13 -15.84 -8.97
CA ALA A 289 -10.80 -16.24 -9.40
C ALA A 289 -10.70 -16.16 -10.92
N ILE A 290 -9.60 -15.58 -11.41
CA ILE A 290 -9.34 -15.35 -12.84
C ILE A 290 -7.98 -15.94 -13.19
N ARG A 291 -7.88 -16.72 -14.28
CA ARG A 291 -6.59 -17.15 -14.81
C ARG A 291 -5.83 -15.94 -15.37
N ALA A 292 -4.55 -15.86 -15.01
CA ALA A 292 -3.72 -14.69 -15.30
C ALA A 292 -3.09 -14.70 -16.72
N ASP A 293 -3.28 -15.77 -17.49
CA ASP A 293 -2.60 -16.04 -18.77
C ASP A 293 -3.36 -15.56 -20.01
N GLY A 294 -4.41 -14.76 -19.82
CA GLY A 294 -5.25 -14.27 -20.90
C GLY A 294 -4.73 -13.06 -21.67
N THR A 295 -5.44 -12.70 -22.74
CA THR A 295 -5.25 -11.46 -23.52
C THR A 295 -6.60 -10.91 -23.98
N GLY A 296 -6.74 -9.56 -24.03
CA GLY A 296 -7.97 -8.90 -24.42
C GLY A 296 -9.09 -9.00 -23.38
N ASP A 297 -10.34 -9.06 -23.79
CA ASP A 297 -11.46 -9.25 -22.86
C ASP A 297 -11.62 -10.74 -22.53
N VAL A 298 -11.32 -11.10 -21.30
CA VAL A 298 -11.30 -12.50 -20.83
C VAL A 298 -12.48 -12.84 -19.93
N THR A 299 -13.49 -11.99 -19.89
CA THR A 299 -14.66 -12.14 -19.00
C THR A 299 -15.29 -13.52 -19.10
N ASP A 300 -15.55 -14.01 -20.31
CA ASP A 300 -16.24 -15.28 -20.55
C ASP A 300 -15.29 -16.49 -20.63
N THR A 301 -13.97 -16.27 -20.66
CA THR A 301 -13.01 -17.34 -20.95
C THR A 301 -12.08 -17.69 -19.82
N HIS A 302 -11.70 -16.71 -18.96
CA HIS A 302 -10.68 -16.91 -17.91
C HIS A 302 -11.21 -16.80 -16.50
N VAL A 303 -12.45 -16.37 -16.26
CA VAL A 303 -13.07 -16.45 -14.95
C VAL A 303 -13.29 -17.91 -14.58
N ALA A 304 -12.51 -18.42 -13.64
CA ALA A 304 -12.55 -19.82 -13.22
C ALA A 304 -13.79 -20.11 -12.35
N TRP A 305 -14.15 -19.17 -11.49
CA TRP A 305 -15.36 -19.21 -10.67
C TRP A 305 -15.71 -17.83 -10.11
N THR A 306 -16.97 -17.65 -9.79
CA THR A 306 -17.51 -16.47 -9.10
C THR A 306 -18.43 -16.94 -7.97
N ILE A 307 -18.37 -16.27 -6.82
CA ILE A 307 -19.28 -16.44 -5.69
C ILE A 307 -19.94 -15.10 -5.45
N GLU A 308 -21.25 -15.06 -5.53
CA GLU A 308 -22.10 -13.92 -5.18
C GLU A 308 -22.75 -14.15 -3.81
N LYS A 309 -22.92 -13.06 -3.05
CA LYS A 309 -23.59 -13.10 -1.75
C LYS A 309 -24.99 -12.50 -1.86
#